data_033b907196afd3e1ac8154b9b8d671d2
#
_entry.id   033b907196afd3e1ac8154b9b8d671d2
#
_cell.length_a   1.000
_cell.length_b   1.000
_cell.length_c   1.000
_cell.angle_alpha   90.00
_cell.angle_beta   90.00
_cell.angle_gamma   90.00
#
_symmetry.space_group_name_H-M   'P 1'
#
loop_
_entity.id
_entity.type
_entity.pdbx_description
1 polymer ?
#
loop_
_entity_poly.entity_id
_entity_poly.type
_entity_poly.pdbx_seq_one_letter_code
_entity_poly.pdbx_strand_id
1 'polypeptide(L)'
;MAVLVTGTSSGIGKAISELFIAHGYEVIGVDRNDATIESDRYKHIKWNITDYDNIPIIDEPIEILVNNAATQCENDIEVNLTATIKLTEKFGVQPNIKAIVNMASTSAHNGSEFPEYAASKGGLLAYTKNVALRVAEYGATCNSISPGGVITPLNNHIIDDPKMWEAVMNETLLHQWATAEEIAEWVYFIAVVNKSMTGQDIIIDNGELTKFNFIW
;
A
#
# COMPACT_ATOMS: atom_id res chain seq x y z
N MET A 1 -13.42 -10.87 11.49
CA MET A 1 -12.64 -9.63 11.23
C MET A 1 -12.52 -9.47 9.73
N ALA A 2 -13.04 -8.37 9.19
CA ALA A 2 -12.93 -8.10 7.77
C ALA A 2 -11.80 -7.10 7.49
N VAL A 3 -10.98 -7.46 6.51
CA VAL A 3 -9.87 -6.64 5.99
C VAL A 3 -10.26 -6.16 4.60
N LEU A 4 -10.28 -4.86 4.39
CA LEU A 4 -10.50 -4.25 3.07
C LEU A 4 -9.14 -3.90 2.46
N VAL A 5 -8.84 -4.47 1.30
CA VAL A 5 -7.60 -4.22 0.57
C VAL A 5 -7.92 -3.71 -0.83
N THR A 6 -7.26 -2.65 -1.28
CA THR A 6 -7.41 -2.15 -2.65
C THR A 6 -6.23 -2.56 -3.54
N GLY A 7 -6.46 -2.83 -4.82
CA GLY A 7 -5.43 -3.25 -5.79
C GLY A 7 -5.04 -4.73 -5.63
N THR A 8 -6.02 -5.63 -5.50
CA THR A 8 -5.80 -7.02 -5.08
C THR A 8 -5.57 -8.02 -6.22
N SER A 9 -5.71 -7.62 -7.47
CA SER A 9 -5.59 -8.54 -8.59
C SER A 9 -4.13 -8.89 -8.97
N SER A 10 -3.14 -8.19 -8.40
CA SER A 10 -1.72 -8.46 -8.68
C SER A 10 -0.79 -7.86 -7.61
N GLY A 11 0.49 -8.21 -7.68
CA GLY A 11 1.58 -7.58 -6.93
C GLY A 11 1.36 -7.54 -5.42
N ILE A 12 1.70 -6.42 -4.80
CA ILE A 12 1.68 -6.25 -3.33
C ILE A 12 0.27 -6.48 -2.76
N GLY A 13 -0.78 -5.93 -3.39
CA GLY A 13 -2.15 -6.06 -2.88
C GLY A 13 -2.66 -7.51 -2.89
N LYS A 14 -2.25 -8.30 -3.90
CA LYS A 14 -2.53 -9.73 -3.95
C LYS A 14 -1.82 -10.46 -2.80
N ALA A 15 -0.52 -10.24 -2.64
CA ALA A 15 0.27 -10.87 -1.58
C ALA A 15 -0.25 -10.53 -0.18
N ILE A 16 -0.64 -9.26 0.06
CA ILE A 16 -1.29 -8.84 1.30
C ILE A 16 -2.56 -9.65 1.54
N SER A 17 -3.44 -9.73 0.54
CA SER A 17 -4.71 -10.44 0.66
C SER A 17 -4.50 -11.92 0.98
N GLU A 18 -3.60 -12.59 0.26
CA GLU A 18 -3.26 -14.00 0.47
C GLU A 18 -2.67 -14.24 1.87
N LEU A 19 -1.83 -13.34 2.38
CA LEU A 19 -1.26 -13.43 3.71
C LEU A 19 -2.33 -13.30 4.81
N PHE A 20 -3.25 -12.33 4.70
CA PHE A 20 -4.36 -12.19 5.64
C PHE A 20 -5.29 -13.39 5.62
N ILE A 21 -5.60 -13.95 4.44
CA ILE A 21 -6.40 -15.18 4.29
C ILE A 21 -5.71 -16.35 4.99
N ALA A 22 -4.40 -16.52 4.80
CA ALA A 22 -3.62 -17.58 5.44
C ALA A 22 -3.63 -17.48 6.98
N HIS A 23 -3.79 -16.26 7.52
CA HIS A 23 -3.95 -16.02 8.96
C HIS A 23 -5.42 -16.06 9.42
N GLY A 24 -6.35 -16.52 8.58
CA GLY A 24 -7.75 -16.76 8.94
C GLY A 24 -8.66 -15.54 8.92
N TYR A 25 -8.24 -14.44 8.31
CA TYR A 25 -9.07 -13.25 8.12
C TYR A 25 -10.01 -13.40 6.92
N GLU A 26 -11.17 -12.74 7.01
CA GLU A 26 -12.03 -12.51 5.84
C GLU A 26 -11.49 -11.28 5.10
N VAL A 27 -11.22 -11.40 3.80
CA VAL A 27 -10.66 -10.32 2.99
C VAL A 27 -11.66 -9.87 1.94
N ILE A 28 -11.92 -8.59 1.89
CA ILE A 28 -12.66 -7.93 0.81
C ILE A 28 -11.63 -7.23 -0.07
N GLY A 29 -11.44 -7.76 -1.26
CA GLY A 29 -10.53 -7.18 -2.25
C GLY A 29 -11.28 -6.29 -3.22
N VAL A 30 -10.73 -5.11 -3.46
CA VAL A 30 -11.22 -4.17 -4.47
C VAL A 30 -10.18 -3.99 -5.56
N ASP A 31 -10.56 -4.19 -6.80
CA ASP A 31 -9.70 -3.96 -7.97
C ASP A 31 -10.54 -3.61 -9.21
N ARG A 32 -9.97 -2.87 -10.14
CA ARG A 32 -10.59 -2.60 -11.46
C ARG A 32 -10.56 -3.82 -12.38
N ASN A 33 -9.65 -4.76 -12.14
CA ASN A 33 -9.48 -6.01 -12.86
C ASN A 33 -10.26 -7.15 -12.20
N ASP A 34 -10.30 -8.31 -12.86
CA ASP A 34 -10.94 -9.50 -12.34
C ASP A 34 -10.15 -10.12 -11.17
N ALA A 35 -10.83 -10.95 -10.38
CA ALA A 35 -10.22 -11.67 -9.27
C ALA A 35 -9.12 -12.64 -9.77
N THR A 36 -8.04 -12.71 -9.02
CA THR A 36 -6.94 -13.68 -9.21
C THR A 36 -6.69 -14.54 -7.97
N ILE A 37 -7.49 -14.35 -6.92
CA ILE A 37 -7.42 -15.07 -5.66
C ILE A 37 -8.66 -15.96 -5.56
N GLU A 38 -8.46 -17.23 -5.30
CA GLU A 38 -9.52 -18.22 -5.07
C GLU A 38 -9.47 -18.68 -3.61
N SER A 39 -10.47 -18.29 -2.82
CA SER A 39 -10.59 -18.67 -1.41
C SER A 39 -12.01 -18.39 -0.91
N ASP A 40 -12.54 -19.25 -0.04
CA ASP A 40 -13.83 -19.04 0.64
C ASP A 40 -13.80 -17.83 1.60
N ARG A 41 -12.59 -17.35 1.95
CA ARG A 41 -12.37 -16.18 2.80
C ARG A 41 -12.10 -14.91 2.00
N TYR A 42 -12.24 -14.95 0.67
CA TYR A 42 -11.99 -13.82 -0.21
C TYR A 42 -13.24 -13.43 -0.98
N LYS A 43 -13.65 -12.19 -0.83
CA LYS A 43 -14.72 -11.56 -1.61
C LYS A 43 -14.13 -10.50 -2.52
N HIS A 44 -14.27 -10.67 -3.83
CA HIS A 44 -13.80 -9.69 -4.80
C HIS A 44 -14.90 -8.71 -5.19
N ILE A 45 -14.56 -7.43 -5.20
CA ILE A 45 -15.41 -6.37 -5.72
C ILE A 45 -14.67 -5.72 -6.90
N LYS A 46 -15.14 -5.99 -8.11
CA LYS A 46 -14.61 -5.36 -9.30
C LYS A 46 -15.12 -3.92 -9.39
N TRP A 47 -14.27 -2.96 -9.06
CA TRP A 47 -14.61 -1.55 -9.03
C TRP A 47 -13.36 -0.68 -9.22
N ASN A 48 -13.51 0.40 -10.00
CA ASN A 48 -12.47 1.42 -10.11
C ASN A 48 -12.61 2.40 -8.95
N ILE A 49 -11.57 2.54 -8.13
CA ILE A 49 -11.58 3.39 -6.93
C ILE A 49 -11.81 4.88 -7.20
N THR A 50 -11.71 5.32 -8.45
CA THR A 50 -12.02 6.70 -8.89
C THR A 50 -13.47 6.87 -9.34
N ASP A 51 -14.28 5.82 -9.37
CA ASP A 51 -15.71 5.89 -9.67
C ASP A 51 -16.51 6.21 -8.40
N TYR A 52 -16.50 7.47 -8.00
CA TYR A 52 -17.12 7.92 -6.75
C TYR A 52 -18.65 7.90 -6.75
N ASP A 53 -19.27 7.86 -7.92
CA ASP A 53 -20.73 7.81 -8.04
C ASP A 53 -21.26 6.41 -7.73
N ASN A 54 -20.43 5.38 -7.88
CA ASN A 54 -20.77 3.97 -7.71
C ASN A 54 -19.90 3.30 -6.61
N ILE A 55 -19.64 3.99 -5.50
CA ILE A 55 -18.90 3.38 -4.38
C ILE A 55 -19.66 2.16 -3.87
N PRO A 56 -19.05 0.97 -3.82
CA PRO A 56 -19.74 -0.23 -3.41
C PRO A 56 -20.23 -0.15 -1.96
N ILE A 57 -21.38 -0.79 -1.72
CA ILE A 57 -21.88 -0.99 -0.37
C ILE A 57 -21.16 -2.22 0.20
N ILE A 58 -20.55 -2.04 1.35
CA ILE A 58 -19.88 -3.10 2.12
C ILE A 58 -20.58 -3.14 3.47
N ASP A 59 -21.36 -4.19 3.70
CA ASP A 59 -22.14 -4.35 4.92
C ASP A 59 -21.31 -4.91 6.09
N GLU A 60 -20.22 -5.62 5.76
CA GLU A 60 -19.31 -6.20 6.74
C GLU A 60 -18.54 -5.09 7.48
N PRO A 61 -18.44 -5.13 8.83
CA PRO A 61 -17.65 -4.17 9.57
C PRO A 61 -16.17 -4.30 9.23
N ILE A 62 -15.60 -3.25 8.66
CA ILE A 62 -14.17 -3.20 8.31
C ILE A 62 -13.36 -2.89 9.57
N GLU A 63 -12.44 -3.77 9.90
CA GLU A 63 -11.53 -3.60 11.04
C GLU A 63 -10.11 -3.18 10.61
N ILE A 64 -9.70 -3.56 9.40
CA ILE A 64 -8.41 -3.18 8.83
C ILE A 64 -8.65 -2.67 7.41
N LEU A 65 -8.10 -1.50 7.10
CA LEU A 65 -8.10 -0.93 5.76
C LEU A 65 -6.67 -0.84 5.22
N VAL A 66 -6.41 -1.43 4.06
CA VAL A 66 -5.14 -1.31 3.35
C VAL A 66 -5.35 -0.60 2.01
N ASN A 67 -4.92 0.64 1.94
CA ASN A 67 -4.94 1.45 0.73
C ASN A 67 -3.66 1.16 -0.07
N ASN A 68 -3.77 0.22 -1.02
CA ASN A 68 -2.64 -0.23 -1.84
C ASN A 68 -2.80 0.11 -3.33
N ALA A 69 -4.03 0.17 -3.86
CA ALA A 69 -4.24 0.48 -5.27
C ALA A 69 -3.54 1.78 -5.67
N ALA A 70 -2.75 1.73 -6.72
CA ALA A 70 -2.00 2.86 -7.21
C ALA A 70 -1.74 2.76 -8.72
N THR A 71 -1.44 3.90 -9.32
CA THR A 71 -0.88 4.03 -10.66
C THR A 71 0.48 4.71 -10.60
N GLN A 72 1.21 4.63 -11.71
CA GLN A 72 2.45 5.32 -11.96
C GLN A 72 2.39 5.85 -13.38
N CYS A 73 2.46 7.15 -13.57
CA CYS A 73 2.27 7.89 -14.83
C CYS A 73 0.83 7.94 -15.37
N GLU A 74 -0.19 7.66 -14.58
CA GLU A 74 -1.60 7.70 -15.03
C GLU A 74 -2.53 8.27 -13.95
N ASN A 75 -2.81 9.58 -13.99
CA ASN A 75 -3.71 10.24 -13.03
C ASN A 75 -3.31 9.98 -11.56
N ASP A 76 -2.03 10.02 -11.27
CA ASP A 76 -1.48 9.58 -9.99
C ASP A 76 -2.05 10.34 -8.79
N ILE A 77 -2.28 11.64 -8.92
CA ILE A 77 -2.92 12.44 -7.86
C ILE A 77 -4.33 11.93 -7.58
N GLU A 78 -5.11 11.65 -8.62
CA GLU A 78 -6.50 11.22 -8.47
C GLU A 78 -6.58 9.80 -7.89
N VAL A 79 -5.80 8.86 -8.43
CA VAL A 79 -5.83 7.45 -8.02
C VAL A 79 -5.15 7.26 -6.67
N ASN A 80 -3.92 7.75 -6.53
CA ASN A 80 -3.09 7.41 -5.37
C ASN A 80 -3.46 8.22 -4.12
N LEU A 81 -3.91 9.47 -4.29
CA LEU A 81 -4.18 10.38 -3.18
C LEU A 81 -5.67 10.64 -3.00
N THR A 82 -6.36 11.19 -4.01
CA THR A 82 -7.77 11.61 -3.87
C THR A 82 -8.66 10.41 -3.58
N ALA A 83 -8.53 9.33 -4.34
CA ALA A 83 -9.31 8.11 -4.12
C ALA A 83 -9.01 7.47 -2.76
N THR A 84 -7.73 7.42 -2.36
CA THR A 84 -7.34 6.93 -1.04
C THR A 84 -7.99 7.76 0.08
N ILE A 85 -8.02 9.09 -0.03
CA ILE A 85 -8.71 9.95 0.92
C ILE A 85 -10.19 9.57 1.00
N LYS A 86 -10.90 9.53 -0.14
CA LYS A 86 -12.34 9.22 -0.18
C LYS A 86 -12.68 7.84 0.38
N LEU A 87 -11.86 6.83 0.06
CA LEU A 87 -12.03 5.47 0.59
C LEU A 87 -11.79 5.42 2.10
N THR A 88 -10.76 6.09 2.58
CA THR A 88 -10.47 6.15 4.01
C THR A 88 -11.57 6.87 4.78
N GLU A 89 -12.11 7.97 4.24
CA GLU A 89 -13.28 8.65 4.85
C GLU A 89 -14.51 7.74 4.89
N LYS A 90 -14.73 6.93 3.86
CA LYS A 90 -15.90 6.04 3.76
C LYS A 90 -15.78 4.80 4.65
N PHE A 91 -14.62 4.15 4.68
CA PHE A 91 -14.44 2.81 5.27
C PHE A 91 -13.48 2.77 6.45
N GLY A 92 -12.60 3.77 6.59
CA GLY A 92 -11.53 3.78 7.57
C GLY A 92 -11.84 4.61 8.81
N VAL A 93 -12.48 5.78 8.67
CA VAL A 93 -12.74 6.67 9.82
C VAL A 93 -14.10 6.31 10.45
N GLN A 94 -14.12 5.22 11.22
CA GLN A 94 -15.35 4.70 11.84
C GLN A 94 -15.00 3.81 13.06
N PRO A 95 -15.94 3.63 14.02
CA PRO A 95 -15.64 3.02 15.34
C PRO A 95 -15.11 1.58 15.31
N ASN A 96 -15.36 0.80 14.25
CA ASN A 96 -14.91 -0.59 14.18
C ASN A 96 -13.47 -0.71 13.70
N ILE A 97 -12.88 0.37 13.16
CA ILE A 97 -11.52 0.33 12.63
C ILE A 97 -10.50 0.06 13.74
N LYS A 98 -9.48 -0.73 13.43
CA LYS A 98 -8.35 -1.04 14.32
C LYS A 98 -7.02 -0.59 13.72
N ALA A 99 -6.90 -0.71 12.39
CA ALA A 99 -5.69 -0.27 11.71
C ALA A 99 -5.98 0.20 10.28
N ILE A 100 -5.24 1.23 9.86
CA ILE A 100 -5.19 1.69 8.47
C ILE A 100 -3.73 1.67 8.02
N VAL A 101 -3.46 1.11 6.86
CA VAL A 101 -2.13 1.10 6.24
C VAL A 101 -2.21 1.72 4.85
N ASN A 102 -1.43 2.76 4.62
CA ASN A 102 -1.34 3.44 3.32
C ASN A 102 -0.03 3.06 2.61
N MET A 103 -0.11 2.58 1.37
CA MET A 103 1.07 2.26 0.58
C MET A 103 1.60 3.54 -0.08
N ALA A 104 2.65 4.11 0.52
CA ALA A 104 3.39 5.23 -0.02
C ALA A 104 4.51 4.76 -0.98
N SER A 105 5.67 5.37 -0.97
CA SER A 105 6.85 5.03 -1.79
C SER A 105 8.09 5.78 -1.28
N THR A 106 9.29 5.28 -1.56
CA THR A 106 10.55 6.05 -1.41
C THR A 106 10.52 7.37 -2.17
N SER A 107 9.78 7.44 -3.29
CA SER A 107 9.58 8.68 -4.06
C SER A 107 8.94 9.81 -3.24
N ALA A 108 8.19 9.48 -2.18
CA ALA A 108 7.66 10.47 -1.24
C ALA A 108 8.75 11.20 -0.44
N HIS A 109 9.94 10.62 -0.34
CA HIS A 109 11.06 11.12 0.45
C HIS A 109 12.12 11.82 -0.38
N ASN A 110 12.45 11.30 -1.56
CA ASN A 110 13.50 11.85 -2.42
C ASN A 110 12.95 12.64 -3.61
N GLY A 111 11.63 12.56 -3.90
CA GLY A 111 11.01 13.23 -5.04
C GLY A 111 11.40 12.64 -6.39
N SER A 112 11.97 11.44 -6.41
CA SER A 112 12.35 10.76 -7.65
C SER A 112 11.14 10.24 -8.43
N GLU A 113 11.40 9.74 -9.63
CA GLU A 113 10.41 9.21 -10.56
C GLU A 113 9.51 10.31 -11.15
N PHE A 114 8.21 10.05 -11.25
CA PHE A 114 7.26 10.92 -11.95
C PHE A 114 6.69 11.99 -11.01
N PRO A 115 6.58 13.27 -11.46
CA PRO A 115 6.20 14.37 -10.57
C PRO A 115 4.89 14.19 -9.83
N GLU A 116 3.82 13.74 -10.53
CA GLU A 116 2.52 13.51 -9.91
C GLU A 116 2.53 12.31 -8.97
N TYR A 117 3.27 11.26 -9.33
CA TYR A 117 3.46 10.09 -8.47
C TYR A 117 4.15 10.49 -7.16
N ALA A 118 5.31 11.13 -7.23
CA ALA A 118 6.04 11.58 -6.05
C ALA A 118 5.18 12.52 -5.18
N ALA A 119 4.48 13.49 -5.79
CA ALA A 119 3.58 14.39 -5.09
C ALA A 119 2.41 13.63 -4.41
N SER A 120 1.80 12.67 -5.11
CA SER A 120 0.71 11.85 -4.56
C SER A 120 1.17 11.04 -3.35
N LYS A 121 2.34 10.41 -3.45
CA LYS A 121 2.92 9.60 -2.37
C LYS A 121 3.38 10.45 -1.19
N GLY A 122 3.94 11.64 -1.44
CA GLY A 122 4.23 12.64 -0.39
C GLY A 122 2.97 13.13 0.33
N GLY A 123 1.88 13.35 -0.41
CA GLY A 123 0.57 13.67 0.13
C GLY A 123 0.03 12.58 1.07
N LEU A 124 0.26 11.30 0.75
CA LEU A 124 -0.14 10.18 1.62
C LEU A 124 0.58 10.20 2.96
N LEU A 125 1.85 10.60 3.03
CA LEU A 125 2.57 10.71 4.31
C LEU A 125 1.92 11.75 5.23
N ALA A 126 1.54 12.90 4.68
CA ALA A 126 0.83 13.93 5.44
C ALA A 126 -0.57 13.46 5.83
N TYR A 127 -1.30 12.83 4.91
CA TYR A 127 -2.64 12.32 5.14
C TYR A 127 -2.65 11.20 6.20
N THR A 128 -1.67 10.31 6.20
CA THR A 128 -1.50 9.26 7.22
C THR A 128 -1.47 9.84 8.64
N LYS A 129 -0.72 10.94 8.84
CA LYS A 129 -0.66 11.63 10.14
C LYS A 129 -1.99 12.26 10.53
N ASN A 130 -2.69 12.85 9.56
CA ASN A 130 -4.02 13.43 9.80
C ASN A 130 -5.03 12.34 10.22
N VAL A 131 -5.06 11.22 9.51
CA VAL A 131 -5.95 10.09 9.84
C VAL A 131 -5.61 9.51 11.21
N ALA A 132 -4.31 9.35 11.53
CA ALA A 132 -3.88 8.84 12.83
C ALA A 132 -4.42 9.66 14.00
N LEU A 133 -4.45 11.00 13.89
CA LEU A 133 -5.04 11.89 14.89
C LEU A 133 -6.54 11.63 15.09
N ARG A 134 -7.25 11.30 14.02
CA ARG A 134 -8.71 11.15 14.02
C ARG A 134 -9.15 9.76 14.48
N VAL A 135 -8.45 8.70 14.06
CA VAL A 135 -8.81 7.32 14.44
C VAL A 135 -8.33 6.95 15.85
N ALA A 136 -7.50 7.79 16.46
CA ALA A 136 -7.02 7.59 17.85
C ALA A 136 -8.17 7.52 18.86
N GLU A 137 -9.29 8.22 18.62
CA GLU A 137 -10.47 8.14 19.47
C GLU A 137 -11.11 6.74 19.49
N TYR A 138 -10.89 5.94 18.45
CA TYR A 138 -11.34 4.54 18.35
C TYR A 138 -10.30 3.54 18.89
N GLY A 139 -9.15 4.02 19.37
CA GLY A 139 -8.01 3.17 19.74
C GLY A 139 -7.30 2.53 18.56
N ALA A 140 -7.50 3.07 17.36
CA ALA A 140 -6.94 2.56 16.11
C ALA A 140 -5.61 3.23 15.74
N THR A 141 -4.83 2.56 14.88
CA THR A 141 -3.59 3.10 14.32
C THR A 141 -3.74 3.41 12.83
N CYS A 142 -3.00 4.41 12.36
CA CYS A 142 -2.84 4.68 10.94
C CYS A 142 -1.37 4.93 10.63
N ASN A 143 -0.79 4.12 9.76
CA ASN A 143 0.62 4.23 9.35
C ASN A 143 0.75 4.08 7.85
N SER A 144 1.89 4.48 7.31
CA SER A 144 2.27 4.22 5.91
C SER A 144 3.49 3.31 5.82
N ILE A 145 3.60 2.65 4.68
CA ILE A 145 4.80 1.93 4.24
C ILE A 145 5.27 2.60 2.96
N SER A 146 6.56 2.88 2.89
CA SER A 146 7.25 3.41 1.72
C SER A 146 8.22 2.36 1.16
N PRO A 147 7.74 1.47 0.26
CA PRO A 147 8.63 0.57 -0.43
C PRO A 147 9.57 1.33 -1.39
N GLY A 148 10.78 0.80 -1.57
CA GLY A 148 11.61 1.05 -2.74
C GLY A 148 11.19 0.17 -3.91
N GLY A 149 12.14 -0.33 -4.68
CA GLY A 149 11.87 -1.30 -5.73
C GLY A 149 11.28 -2.60 -5.19
N VAL A 150 10.19 -3.08 -5.83
CA VAL A 150 9.52 -4.34 -5.47
C VAL A 150 9.32 -5.19 -6.71
N ILE A 151 9.62 -6.48 -6.60
CA ILE A 151 9.43 -7.46 -7.67
C ILE A 151 7.92 -7.69 -7.86
N THR A 152 7.35 -7.02 -8.87
CA THR A 152 5.93 -7.09 -9.21
C THR A 152 5.75 -6.97 -10.72
N PRO A 153 4.59 -7.38 -11.28
CA PRO A 153 4.31 -7.20 -12.71
C PRO A 153 4.42 -5.75 -13.21
N LEU A 154 4.20 -4.76 -12.35
CA LEU A 154 4.36 -3.34 -12.69
C LEU A 154 5.79 -3.01 -13.12
N ASN A 155 6.76 -3.69 -12.56
CA ASN A 155 8.19 -3.46 -12.76
C ASN A 155 8.87 -4.43 -13.74
N ASN A 156 8.09 -5.26 -14.47
CA ASN A 156 8.65 -6.22 -15.42
C ASN A 156 9.56 -5.57 -16.47
N HIS A 157 9.27 -4.35 -16.89
CA HIS A 157 10.09 -3.61 -17.85
C HIS A 157 11.53 -3.33 -17.36
N ILE A 158 11.75 -3.30 -16.04
CA ILE A 158 13.07 -3.17 -15.42
C ILE A 158 13.66 -4.56 -15.19
N ILE A 159 12.85 -5.50 -14.68
CA ILE A 159 13.27 -6.85 -14.30
C ILE A 159 13.74 -7.65 -15.54
N ASP A 160 13.05 -7.49 -16.66
CA ASP A 160 13.32 -8.21 -17.91
C ASP A 160 14.48 -7.58 -18.72
N ASP A 161 14.98 -6.40 -18.35
CA ASP A 161 16.17 -5.77 -18.97
C ASP A 161 17.41 -5.97 -18.06
N PRO A 162 18.37 -6.83 -18.46
CA PRO A 162 19.55 -7.11 -17.61
C PRO A 162 20.38 -5.88 -17.27
N LYS A 163 20.42 -4.87 -18.15
CA LYS A 163 21.20 -3.63 -17.88
C LYS A 163 20.49 -2.74 -16.88
N MET A 164 19.18 -2.57 -17.04
CA MET A 164 18.37 -1.83 -16.08
C MET A 164 18.40 -2.53 -14.73
N TRP A 165 18.22 -3.86 -14.72
CA TRP A 165 18.28 -4.65 -13.49
C TRP A 165 19.60 -4.52 -12.75
N GLU A 166 20.73 -4.63 -13.46
CA GLU A 166 22.05 -4.41 -12.85
C GLU A 166 22.19 -2.98 -12.28
N ALA A 167 21.71 -1.98 -13.01
CA ALA A 167 21.77 -0.60 -12.57
C ALA A 167 20.99 -0.38 -11.27
N VAL A 168 19.73 -0.83 -11.19
CA VAL A 168 18.90 -0.65 -9.99
C VAL A 168 19.39 -1.50 -8.81
N MET A 169 19.97 -2.68 -9.06
CA MET A 169 20.64 -3.47 -7.99
C MET A 169 21.83 -2.70 -7.40
N ASN A 170 22.52 -1.93 -8.21
CA ASN A 170 23.61 -1.08 -7.74
C ASN A 170 23.15 0.18 -6.99
N GLU A 171 21.86 0.52 -7.00
CA GLU A 171 21.30 1.63 -6.24
C GLU A 171 20.92 1.25 -4.81
N THR A 172 20.78 -0.04 -4.50
CA THR A 172 20.47 -0.52 -3.17
C THR A 172 21.71 -1.02 -2.42
N LEU A 173 21.72 -0.91 -1.09
CA LEU A 173 22.81 -1.42 -0.26
C LEU A 173 22.84 -2.94 -0.22
N LEU A 174 21.67 -3.59 -0.26
CA LEU A 174 21.55 -5.03 -0.20
C LEU A 174 21.60 -5.71 -1.58
N HIS A 175 21.76 -4.93 -2.66
CA HIS A 175 21.79 -5.41 -4.04
C HIS A 175 20.59 -6.31 -4.39
N GLN A 176 19.41 -5.91 -3.93
CA GLN A 176 18.16 -6.62 -4.19
C GLN A 176 16.96 -5.67 -4.10
N TRP A 177 15.85 -6.09 -4.68
CA TRP A 177 14.53 -5.54 -4.45
C TRP A 177 13.75 -6.46 -3.53
N ALA A 178 12.79 -5.90 -2.79
CA ALA A 178 11.87 -6.67 -1.97
C ALA A 178 10.90 -7.49 -2.84
N THR A 179 10.40 -8.59 -2.35
CA THR A 179 9.28 -9.30 -2.95
C THR A 179 7.96 -8.70 -2.47
N ALA A 180 6.86 -8.99 -3.18
CA ALA A 180 5.53 -8.57 -2.76
C ALA A 180 5.14 -9.19 -1.41
N GLU A 181 5.58 -10.43 -1.15
CA GLU A 181 5.35 -11.18 0.08
C GLU A 181 6.07 -10.53 1.28
N GLU A 182 7.32 -10.10 1.10
CA GLU A 182 8.07 -9.37 2.15
C GLU A 182 7.36 -8.05 2.53
N ILE A 183 6.83 -7.32 1.56
CA ILE A 183 6.03 -6.11 1.86
C ILE A 183 4.73 -6.48 2.57
N ALA A 184 4.07 -7.58 2.18
CA ALA A 184 2.86 -8.05 2.84
C ALA A 184 3.09 -8.40 4.31
N GLU A 185 4.23 -9.00 4.67
CA GLU A 185 4.61 -9.28 6.06
C GLU A 185 4.73 -7.99 6.90
N TRP A 186 5.30 -6.92 6.34
CA TRP A 186 5.35 -5.62 7.01
C TRP A 186 3.97 -5.01 7.17
N VAL A 187 3.09 -5.10 6.17
CA VAL A 187 1.69 -4.65 6.28
C VAL A 187 0.99 -5.41 7.39
N TYR A 188 1.14 -6.73 7.44
CA TYR A 188 0.55 -7.56 8.49
C TYR A 188 1.07 -7.17 9.89
N PHE A 189 2.39 -7.00 10.04
CA PHE A 189 2.98 -6.56 11.30
C PHE A 189 2.39 -5.23 11.77
N ILE A 190 2.30 -4.24 10.88
CA ILE A 190 1.81 -2.90 11.21
C ILE A 190 0.32 -2.91 11.52
N ALA A 191 -0.47 -3.70 10.80
CA ALA A 191 -1.92 -3.75 10.98
C ALA A 191 -2.37 -4.62 12.16
N VAL A 192 -1.62 -5.68 12.49
CA VAL A 192 -2.07 -6.71 13.44
C VAL A 192 -1.22 -6.77 14.70
N VAL A 193 0.11 -6.75 14.56
CA VAL A 193 1.04 -6.93 15.69
C VAL A 193 1.34 -5.63 16.39
N ASN A 194 1.53 -4.56 15.65
CA ASN A 194 1.78 -3.23 16.20
C ASN A 194 0.59 -2.71 17.05
N LYS A 195 0.91 -2.13 18.21
CA LYS A 195 -0.09 -1.57 19.12
C LYS A 195 0.21 -0.13 19.57
N SER A 196 1.41 0.36 19.27
CA SER A 196 1.89 1.65 19.82
C SER A 196 2.38 2.63 18.78
N MET A 197 2.64 2.17 17.55
CA MET A 197 3.10 3.02 16.46
C MET A 197 1.88 3.52 15.67
N THR A 198 1.74 4.84 15.55
CA THR A 198 0.71 5.48 14.72
C THR A 198 1.22 6.80 14.15
N GLY A 199 0.76 7.20 12.99
CA GLY A 199 1.20 8.40 12.27
C GLY A 199 2.63 8.31 11.74
N GLN A 200 3.20 7.09 11.64
CA GLN A 200 4.57 6.86 11.18
C GLN A 200 4.58 6.32 9.75
N ASP A 201 5.72 6.53 9.10
CA ASP A 201 6.05 5.91 7.82
C ASP A 201 7.23 4.96 7.99
N ILE A 202 7.10 3.77 7.40
CA ILE A 202 8.13 2.72 7.49
C ILE A 202 8.71 2.50 6.09
N ILE A 203 10.00 2.80 5.94
CA ILE A 203 10.73 2.64 4.69
C ILE A 203 11.26 1.22 4.57
N ILE A 204 10.94 0.56 3.45
CA ILE A 204 11.37 -0.80 3.12
C ILE A 204 11.98 -0.78 1.72
N ASP A 205 13.26 -0.45 1.62
CA ASP A 205 13.90 -0.06 0.37
C ASP A 205 15.26 -0.73 0.11
N ASN A 206 15.62 -1.73 0.87
CA ASN A 206 16.93 -2.39 0.78
C ASN A 206 18.12 -1.41 0.87
N GLY A 207 17.90 -0.26 1.51
CA GLY A 207 18.91 0.76 1.74
C GLY A 207 19.11 1.74 0.58
N GLU A 208 18.16 1.84 -0.35
CA GLU A 208 18.19 2.76 -1.49
C GLU A 208 18.33 4.22 -1.03
N LEU A 209 17.45 4.71 -0.15
CA LEU A 209 17.51 6.09 0.36
C LEU A 209 18.71 6.36 1.28
N THR A 210 19.30 5.31 1.84
CA THR A 210 20.47 5.45 2.73
C THR A 210 21.77 5.46 1.97
N LYS A 211 21.77 4.91 0.74
CA LYS A 211 22.98 4.78 -0.07
C LYS A 211 23.43 6.15 -0.60
N PHE A 212 24.63 6.52 -0.25
CA PHE A 212 25.33 7.66 -0.86
C PHE A 212 26.83 7.37 -0.91
N ASN A 213 27.53 7.98 -1.87
CA ASN A 213 28.97 7.85 -1.99
C ASN A 213 29.62 8.91 -1.08
N PHE A 214 30.14 8.47 0.05
CA PHE A 214 30.89 9.32 0.94
C PHE A 214 32.37 9.37 0.48
N ILE A 215 32.84 10.56 0.20
CA ILE A 215 34.24 10.80 -0.19
C ILE A 215 34.91 11.47 1.00
N TRP A 216 35.95 10.80 1.53
CA TRP A 216 36.78 11.30 2.65
C TRP A 216 37.80 12.31 2.16
#